data_6ae46f836b5fcd03c6b80843d30ce5cb
#
_entry.id   6ae46f836b5fcd03c6b80843d30ce5cb
#
_cell.length_a   1.000
_cell.length_b   1.000
_cell.length_c   1.000
_cell.angle_alpha   90.00
_cell.angle_beta   90.00
_cell.angle_gamma   90.00
#
_symmetry.space_group_name_H-M   'P 1'
#
loop_
_entity.id
_entity.type
_entity.pdbx_description
1 polymer ?
#
loop_
_entity_poly.entity_id
_entity_poly.type
_entity_poly.pdbx_seq_one_letter_code
_entity_poly.pdbx_strand_id
1 'polypeptide(L)'
;ALQDMTHGMEFNERAEKIGFRDGDILLSADDQPLQRFDVDMLRAITEARVVKVNRGGQEMDVYLPEISLLDIAKDSPAFVEPLLPNVVDSVMPGRPFAEVGIRQGDKLLAINGEPLSSYNAFVNKLAELRSEAEANGKKTANFTLVYSRLGVNDTLAVQTDTLFMVGASSQALADYKVTKLEYGFFDSFPAGIALGVNTLKGYVNDMKYVFTKEGAKSVGGFGTIGSIFPSVWDWHRFWEMTAFLSIILAFMNILPIPALDGGHVLFLLYEIIARRKPSDKFMERAQMVGMILLFGLLIWANFNDVVRFLF
;
A
#
# COMPACT_ATOMS: atom_id res chain seq x y z
N ALA A 1 -16.98 -0.28 0.57
CA ALA A 1 -16.61 0.60 -0.57
C ALA A 1 -16.19 1.97 -0.06
N LEU A 2 -15.46 2.77 -0.87
CA LEU A 2 -15.04 4.13 -0.50
C LEU A 2 -16.23 5.01 -0.12
N GLN A 3 -17.35 4.82 -0.79
CA GLN A 3 -18.61 5.55 -0.52
C GLN A 3 -19.25 5.18 0.83
N ASP A 4 -18.89 4.02 1.40
CA ASP A 4 -19.38 3.57 2.71
C ASP A 4 -18.47 4.07 3.85
N MET A 5 -17.40 4.78 3.54
CA MET A 5 -16.50 5.40 4.53
C MET A 5 -17.10 6.71 5.03
N THR A 6 -18.00 6.61 5.98
CA THR A 6 -18.80 7.74 6.51
C THR A 6 -17.97 8.88 7.07
N HIS A 7 -16.73 8.62 7.49
CA HIS A 7 -15.80 9.63 8.01
C HIS A 7 -14.90 10.25 6.93
N GLY A 8 -14.97 9.72 5.69
CA GLY A 8 -14.09 10.16 4.60
C GLY A 8 -12.65 9.74 4.77
N MET A 9 -11.75 10.48 4.13
CA MET A 9 -10.31 10.23 4.12
C MET A 9 -9.57 11.29 4.93
N GLU A 10 -8.41 10.91 5.45
CA GLU A 10 -7.40 11.81 5.99
C GLU A 10 -6.27 11.95 4.97
N PHE A 11 -5.73 13.14 4.85
CA PHE A 11 -4.75 13.50 3.83
C PHE A 11 -3.50 14.09 4.47
N ASN A 12 -2.33 13.81 3.91
CA ASN A 12 -1.11 14.45 4.36
C ASN A 12 -0.97 15.88 3.81
N GLU A 13 0.03 16.60 4.29
CA GLU A 13 0.30 18.00 3.90
C GLU A 13 0.45 18.18 2.37
N ARG A 14 1.01 17.19 1.66
CA ARG A 14 1.13 17.21 0.20
C ARG A 14 -0.23 17.19 -0.47
N ALA A 15 -1.11 16.30 -0.06
CA ALA A 15 -2.46 16.18 -0.59
C ALA A 15 -3.30 17.42 -0.26
N GLU A 16 -3.16 17.98 0.95
CA GLU A 16 -3.84 19.21 1.34
C GLU A 16 -3.42 20.42 0.50
N LYS A 17 -2.13 20.54 0.14
CA LYS A 17 -1.62 21.60 -0.76
C LYS A 17 -2.19 21.48 -2.16
N ILE A 18 -2.55 20.29 -2.60
CA ILE A 18 -3.23 20.05 -3.89
C ILE A 18 -4.69 20.48 -3.83
N GLY A 19 -5.33 20.42 -2.66
CA GLY A 19 -6.71 20.85 -2.48
C GLY A 19 -7.62 19.83 -1.82
N PHE A 20 -7.12 18.65 -1.48
CA PHE A 20 -7.85 17.70 -0.64
C PHE A 20 -8.02 18.24 0.79
N ARG A 21 -9.03 17.74 1.48
CA ARG A 21 -9.30 18.08 2.89
C ARG A 21 -9.73 16.83 3.65
N ASP A 22 -9.36 16.75 4.90
CA ASP A 22 -9.82 15.67 5.78
C ASP A 22 -11.34 15.61 5.82
N GLY A 23 -11.86 14.40 5.73
CA GLY A 23 -13.30 14.14 5.60
C GLY A 23 -13.83 14.09 4.17
N ASP A 24 -13.02 14.39 3.15
CA ASP A 24 -13.42 14.18 1.76
C ASP A 24 -13.68 12.70 1.49
N ILE A 25 -14.80 12.39 0.84
CA ILE A 25 -15.10 11.05 0.33
C ILE A 25 -14.74 11.04 -1.15
N LEU A 26 -13.82 10.16 -1.55
CA LEU A 26 -13.38 10.04 -2.94
C LEU A 26 -14.48 9.39 -3.79
N LEU A 27 -14.88 10.02 -4.89
CA LEU A 27 -15.94 9.54 -5.78
C LEU A 27 -15.40 8.98 -7.09
N SER A 28 -14.60 9.75 -7.81
CA SER A 28 -14.06 9.35 -9.12
C SER A 28 -12.73 10.03 -9.42
N ALA A 29 -11.95 9.43 -10.33
CA ALA A 29 -10.73 9.97 -10.91
C ALA A 29 -10.91 10.02 -12.44
N ASP A 30 -10.83 11.20 -13.07
CA ASP A 30 -11.17 11.44 -14.49
C ASP A 30 -12.46 10.71 -14.91
N ASP A 31 -13.54 10.90 -14.15
CA ASP A 31 -14.87 10.28 -14.31
C ASP A 31 -14.92 8.75 -14.14
N GLN A 32 -13.82 8.09 -13.81
CA GLN A 32 -13.81 6.67 -13.45
C GLN A 32 -14.14 6.50 -11.96
N PRO A 33 -15.19 5.76 -11.59
CA PRO A 33 -15.59 5.61 -10.20
C PRO A 33 -14.51 4.94 -9.36
N LEU A 34 -14.18 5.52 -8.21
CA LEU A 34 -13.30 4.93 -7.20
C LEU A 34 -14.15 4.08 -6.23
N GLN A 35 -13.93 2.79 -6.20
CA GLN A 35 -14.75 1.86 -5.43
C GLN A 35 -14.08 1.29 -4.19
N ARG A 36 -12.76 1.10 -4.22
CA ARG A 36 -11.99 0.43 -3.17
C ARG A 36 -10.83 1.28 -2.73
N PHE A 37 -10.45 1.12 -1.47
CA PHE A 37 -9.21 1.66 -0.94
C PHE A 37 -8.08 0.64 -1.16
N ASP A 38 -7.35 0.79 -2.24
CA ASP A 38 -6.26 -0.08 -2.65
C ASP A 38 -5.21 0.67 -3.50
N VAL A 39 -4.19 -0.04 -3.96
CA VAL A 39 -3.13 0.53 -4.81
C VAL A 39 -3.68 1.01 -6.16
N ASP A 40 -4.72 0.36 -6.68
CA ASP A 40 -5.34 0.78 -7.95
C ASP A 40 -6.04 2.13 -7.80
N MET A 41 -6.62 2.42 -6.63
CA MET A 41 -7.16 3.75 -6.31
C MET A 41 -6.03 4.79 -6.29
N LEU A 42 -4.91 4.51 -5.62
CA LEU A 42 -3.77 5.43 -5.59
C LEU A 42 -3.21 5.68 -6.98
N ARG A 43 -3.11 4.63 -7.80
CA ARG A 43 -2.70 4.74 -9.20
C ARG A 43 -3.68 5.60 -10.00
N ALA A 44 -4.99 5.35 -9.87
CA ALA A 44 -6.01 6.15 -10.55
C ALA A 44 -5.94 7.62 -10.16
N ILE A 45 -5.74 7.93 -8.88
CA ILE A 45 -5.55 9.31 -8.41
C ILE A 45 -4.31 9.93 -9.05
N THR A 46 -3.15 9.26 -9.05
CA THR A 46 -1.90 9.82 -9.57
C THR A 46 -1.87 9.99 -11.08
N GLU A 47 -2.68 9.24 -11.80
CA GLU A 47 -2.81 9.33 -13.28
C GLU A 47 -3.92 10.29 -13.72
N ALA A 48 -4.82 10.67 -12.81
CA ALA A 48 -5.94 11.57 -13.10
C ALA A 48 -5.50 13.04 -13.13
N ARG A 49 -6.23 13.83 -13.91
CA ARG A 49 -6.16 15.30 -13.88
C ARG A 49 -7.12 15.90 -12.88
N VAL A 50 -8.24 15.22 -12.64
CA VAL A 50 -9.31 15.68 -11.75
C VAL A 50 -9.77 14.52 -10.89
N VAL A 51 -9.85 14.75 -9.59
CA VAL A 51 -10.51 13.83 -8.65
C VAL A 51 -11.74 14.51 -8.11
N LYS A 52 -12.89 13.85 -8.27
CA LYS A 52 -14.16 14.32 -7.71
C LYS A 52 -14.30 13.78 -6.29
N VAL A 53 -14.61 14.66 -5.36
CA VAL A 53 -14.81 14.35 -3.95
C VAL A 53 -16.16 14.83 -3.46
N ASN A 54 -16.71 14.18 -2.45
CA ASN A 54 -17.85 14.70 -1.70
C ASN A 54 -17.30 15.32 -0.40
N ARG A 55 -17.42 16.62 -0.29
CA ARG A 55 -16.99 17.42 0.88
C ARG A 55 -18.21 17.98 1.59
N GLY A 56 -18.54 17.40 2.73
CA GLY A 56 -19.68 17.86 3.54
C GLY A 56 -21.02 17.80 2.81
N GLY A 57 -21.23 16.84 1.92
CA GLY A 57 -22.45 16.67 1.13
C GLY A 57 -22.44 17.38 -0.23
N GLN A 58 -21.38 18.12 -0.58
CA GLN A 58 -21.22 18.78 -1.87
C GLN A 58 -20.14 18.10 -2.71
N GLU A 59 -20.44 17.85 -3.97
CA GLU A 59 -19.43 17.35 -4.91
C GLU A 59 -18.51 18.49 -5.35
N MET A 60 -17.21 18.24 -5.32
CA MET A 60 -16.18 19.19 -5.70
C MET A 60 -15.12 18.51 -6.55
N ASP A 61 -14.53 19.26 -7.46
CA ASP A 61 -13.42 18.81 -8.28
C ASP A 61 -12.09 19.29 -7.67
N VAL A 62 -11.17 18.36 -7.48
CA VAL A 62 -9.78 18.61 -7.06
C VAL A 62 -8.90 18.37 -8.27
N TYR A 63 -8.20 19.42 -8.71
CA TYR A 63 -7.29 19.35 -9.86
C TYR A 63 -5.89 18.94 -9.41
N LEU A 64 -5.36 17.88 -10.02
CA LEU A 64 -4.07 17.32 -9.65
C LEU A 64 -2.93 17.83 -10.54
N PRO A 65 -1.78 18.20 -9.97
CA PRO A 65 -0.54 18.32 -10.73
C PRO A 65 -0.04 16.93 -11.13
N GLU A 66 0.99 16.87 -11.96
CA GLU A 66 1.68 15.60 -12.20
C GLU A 66 2.31 15.08 -10.91
N ILE A 67 1.85 13.91 -10.46
CA ILE A 67 2.31 13.25 -9.24
C ILE A 67 2.73 11.83 -9.58
N SER A 68 3.87 11.40 -9.04
CA SER A 68 4.30 10.01 -9.19
C SER A 68 3.72 9.13 -8.08
N LEU A 69 3.20 7.97 -8.47
CA LEU A 69 2.74 6.95 -7.51
C LEU A 69 3.88 6.55 -6.54
N LEU A 70 5.12 6.48 -7.04
CA LEU A 70 6.28 6.13 -6.22
C LEU A 70 6.63 7.20 -5.18
N ASP A 71 6.33 8.47 -5.46
CA ASP A 71 6.56 9.56 -4.51
C ASP A 71 5.55 9.49 -3.38
N ILE A 72 4.25 9.34 -3.71
CA ILE A 72 3.21 9.29 -2.68
C ILE A 72 3.22 7.97 -1.88
N ALA A 73 3.68 6.87 -2.48
CA ALA A 73 3.80 5.59 -1.77
C ALA A 73 4.86 5.60 -0.65
N LYS A 74 5.77 6.58 -0.65
CA LYS A 74 6.80 6.76 0.38
C LYS A 74 6.46 7.83 1.41
N ASP A 75 5.35 8.53 1.20
CA ASP A 75 4.94 9.58 2.14
C ASP A 75 4.65 9.01 3.52
N SER A 76 5.13 9.68 4.55
CA SER A 76 4.84 9.38 5.95
C SER A 76 4.59 10.70 6.67
N PRO A 77 3.36 11.00 7.11
CA PRO A 77 2.12 10.20 6.95
C PRO A 77 1.73 9.92 5.50
N ALA A 78 0.92 8.86 5.29
CA ALA A 78 0.47 8.44 3.97
C ALA A 78 -0.25 9.58 3.23
N PHE A 79 -0.13 9.61 1.89
CA PHE A 79 -0.79 10.62 1.05
C PHE A 79 -2.30 10.70 1.30
N VAL A 80 -2.94 9.55 1.45
CA VAL A 80 -4.35 9.40 1.80
C VAL A 80 -4.55 8.11 2.58
N GLU A 81 -5.37 8.16 3.61
CA GLU A 81 -5.79 7.01 4.40
C GLU A 81 -7.22 7.18 4.91
N PRO A 82 -7.92 6.11 5.28
CA PRO A 82 -9.24 6.23 5.90
C PRO A 82 -9.16 7.05 7.18
N LEU A 83 -9.98 8.10 7.32
CA LEU A 83 -10.03 8.91 8.53
C LEU A 83 -10.63 8.08 9.67
N LEU A 84 -9.87 7.93 10.73
CA LEU A 84 -10.28 7.27 11.96
C LEU A 84 -10.61 8.33 13.01
N PRO A 85 -11.87 8.43 13.47
CA PRO A 85 -12.21 9.35 14.57
C PRO A 85 -11.35 9.12 15.80
N ASN A 86 -11.00 10.20 16.48
CA ASN A 86 -10.20 10.17 17.71
C ASN A 86 -10.98 9.69 18.95
N VAL A 87 -11.94 8.80 18.77
CA VAL A 87 -12.74 8.17 19.81
C VAL A 87 -12.30 6.71 19.96
N VAL A 88 -12.03 6.31 21.20
CA VAL A 88 -11.63 4.96 21.54
C VAL A 88 -12.84 4.01 21.44
N ASP A 89 -12.74 2.95 20.66
CA ASP A 89 -13.74 1.89 20.57
C ASP A 89 -13.49 0.77 21.58
N SER A 90 -12.26 0.27 21.61
CA SER A 90 -11.91 -0.80 22.53
C SER A 90 -10.54 -0.59 23.16
N VAL A 91 -10.38 -1.11 24.38
CA VAL A 91 -9.13 -1.10 25.12
C VAL A 91 -8.79 -2.51 25.53
N MET A 92 -7.59 -2.97 25.22
CA MET A 92 -7.13 -4.31 25.54
C MET A 92 -6.73 -4.41 27.02
N PRO A 93 -7.28 -5.36 27.79
CA PRO A 93 -6.90 -5.58 29.18
C PRO A 93 -5.38 -5.84 29.33
N GLY A 94 -4.77 -5.28 30.39
CA GLY A 94 -3.34 -5.45 30.65
C GLY A 94 -2.43 -4.69 29.68
N ARG A 95 -2.97 -3.74 28.93
CA ARG A 95 -2.20 -2.82 28.08
C ARG A 95 -2.19 -1.41 28.67
N PRO A 96 -1.23 -0.54 28.28
CA PRO A 96 -1.05 0.77 28.91
C PRO A 96 -2.31 1.63 29.05
N PHE A 97 -3.16 1.70 28.05
CA PHE A 97 -4.40 2.50 28.16
C PHE A 97 -5.39 1.95 29.18
N ALA A 98 -5.50 0.61 29.31
CA ALA A 98 -6.32 0.00 30.34
C ALA A 98 -5.78 0.30 31.75
N GLU A 99 -4.46 0.28 31.93
CA GLU A 99 -3.78 0.53 33.21
C GLU A 99 -3.95 1.98 33.70
N VAL A 100 -3.90 2.95 32.77
CA VAL A 100 -4.14 4.35 33.10
C VAL A 100 -5.61 4.74 33.12
N GLY A 101 -6.53 3.81 32.86
CA GLY A 101 -7.97 4.01 33.00
C GLY A 101 -8.68 4.63 31.80
N ILE A 102 -8.08 4.63 30.63
CA ILE A 102 -8.75 4.95 29.34
C ILE A 102 -9.82 3.89 29.05
N ARG A 103 -10.96 4.30 28.52
CA ARG A 103 -12.13 3.45 28.26
C ARG A 103 -12.73 3.69 26.90
N GLN A 104 -13.59 2.76 26.45
CA GLN A 104 -14.44 2.95 25.28
C GLN A 104 -15.24 4.26 25.41
N GLY A 105 -15.31 5.02 24.33
CA GLY A 105 -16.00 6.32 24.24
C GLY A 105 -15.15 7.53 24.65
N ASP A 106 -13.95 7.33 25.20
CA ASP A 106 -13.04 8.43 25.48
C ASP A 106 -12.55 9.05 24.16
N LYS A 107 -12.58 10.38 24.08
CA LYS A 107 -12.08 11.13 22.93
C LYS A 107 -10.66 11.63 23.21
N LEU A 108 -9.70 11.27 22.37
CA LEU A 108 -8.32 11.69 22.48
C LEU A 108 -8.19 13.12 21.92
N LEU A 109 -7.74 14.07 22.72
CA LEU A 109 -7.73 15.49 22.36
C LEU A 109 -6.34 16.02 22.03
N ALA A 110 -5.32 15.63 22.78
CA ALA A 110 -3.95 16.10 22.56
C ALA A 110 -2.93 15.09 23.11
N ILE A 111 -1.74 15.06 22.51
CA ILE A 111 -0.57 14.32 22.97
C ILE A 111 0.60 15.29 23.13
N ASN A 112 1.26 15.31 24.29
CA ASN A 112 2.35 16.24 24.62
C ASN A 112 2.02 17.72 24.33
N GLY A 113 0.75 18.11 24.48
CA GLY A 113 0.26 19.46 24.20
C GLY A 113 -0.09 19.73 22.73
N GLU A 114 0.18 18.80 21.80
CA GLU A 114 -0.22 18.90 20.40
C GLU A 114 -1.63 18.36 20.19
N PRO A 115 -2.56 19.13 19.58
CA PRO A 115 -3.93 18.70 19.37
C PRO A 115 -4.02 17.54 18.37
N LEU A 116 -4.98 16.64 18.59
CA LEU A 116 -5.24 15.49 17.75
C LEU A 116 -6.55 15.71 16.96
N SER A 117 -6.45 15.78 15.65
CA SER A 117 -7.60 15.87 14.74
C SER A 117 -8.30 14.50 14.54
N SER A 118 -7.52 13.41 14.60
CA SER A 118 -7.94 12.06 14.30
C SER A 118 -7.20 11.02 15.14
N TYR A 119 -7.63 9.77 15.08
CA TYR A 119 -6.89 8.67 15.67
C TYR A 119 -5.63 8.34 14.85
N ASN A 120 -5.65 8.61 13.54
CA ASN A 120 -4.48 8.50 12.67
C ASN A 120 -3.37 9.46 13.16
N ALA A 121 -3.73 10.72 13.44
CA ALA A 121 -2.79 11.68 14.00
C ALA A 121 -2.16 11.19 15.34
N PHE A 122 -2.95 10.54 16.18
CA PHE A 122 -2.46 9.90 17.40
C PHE A 122 -1.45 8.78 17.10
N VAL A 123 -1.77 7.87 16.15
CA VAL A 123 -0.88 6.77 15.75
C VAL A 123 0.42 7.32 15.14
N ASN A 124 0.33 8.35 14.32
CA ASN A 124 1.50 9.01 13.73
C ASN A 124 2.42 9.62 14.80
N LYS A 125 1.85 10.28 15.81
CA LYS A 125 2.61 10.81 16.97
C LYS A 125 3.25 9.70 17.80
N LEU A 126 2.59 8.57 17.99
CA LEU A 126 3.20 7.41 18.63
C LEU A 126 4.40 6.86 17.83
N ALA A 127 4.31 6.85 16.50
CA ALA A 127 5.41 6.43 15.64
C ALA A 127 6.62 7.39 15.73
N GLU A 128 6.40 8.71 15.82
CA GLU A 128 7.45 9.69 16.07
C GLU A 128 8.12 9.43 17.42
N LEU A 129 7.34 9.30 18.50
CA LEU A 129 7.83 9.01 19.85
C LEU A 129 8.60 7.69 19.92
N ARG A 130 8.16 6.69 19.17
CA ARG A 130 8.88 5.42 19.01
C ARG A 130 10.26 5.67 18.39
N SER A 131 10.32 6.37 17.26
CA SER A 131 11.58 6.64 16.57
C SER A 131 12.57 7.40 17.46
N GLU A 132 12.09 8.38 18.21
CA GLU A 132 12.90 9.14 19.18
C GLU A 132 13.40 8.24 20.34
N ALA A 133 12.53 7.38 20.86
CA ALA A 133 12.88 6.47 21.95
C ALA A 133 13.91 5.42 21.50
N GLU A 134 13.73 4.82 20.31
CA GLU A 134 14.66 3.87 19.72
C GLU A 134 16.03 4.52 19.45
N ALA A 135 16.07 5.74 18.92
CA ALA A 135 17.31 6.51 18.72
C ALA A 135 18.07 6.76 20.04
N ASN A 136 17.36 6.83 21.17
CA ASN A 136 17.91 7.00 22.51
C ASN A 136 18.11 5.67 23.25
N GLY A 137 17.99 4.51 22.57
CA GLY A 137 18.17 3.17 23.15
C GLY A 137 17.08 2.77 24.15
N LYS A 138 15.92 3.46 24.15
CA LYS A 138 14.78 3.14 25.01
C LYS A 138 13.87 2.12 24.35
N LYS A 139 13.22 1.30 25.16
CA LYS A 139 12.25 0.28 24.71
C LYS A 139 10.78 0.70 24.90
N THR A 140 10.55 1.87 25.46
CA THR A 140 9.22 2.44 25.75
C THR A 140 9.27 3.94 25.53
N ALA A 141 8.14 4.55 25.22
CA ALA A 141 7.98 5.99 25.12
C ALA A 141 7.00 6.50 26.20
N ASN A 142 7.28 7.66 26.76
CA ASN A 142 6.41 8.33 27.71
C ASN A 142 5.80 9.56 27.05
N PHE A 143 4.52 9.80 27.30
CA PHE A 143 3.83 10.98 26.81
C PHE A 143 2.69 11.40 27.74
N THR A 144 2.26 12.64 27.59
CA THR A 144 1.08 13.19 28.27
C THR A 144 -0.09 13.15 27.29
N LEU A 145 -1.22 12.58 27.70
CA LEU A 145 -2.44 12.48 26.91
C LEU A 145 -3.53 13.34 27.56
N VAL A 146 -4.12 14.22 26.76
CA VAL A 146 -5.36 14.92 27.12
C VAL A 146 -6.52 14.19 26.45
N TYR A 147 -7.52 13.81 27.22
CA TYR A 147 -8.71 13.14 26.71
C TYR A 147 -9.99 13.75 27.28
N SER A 148 -11.12 13.50 26.62
CA SER A 148 -12.44 13.92 27.10
C SER A 148 -13.31 12.71 27.34
N ARG A 149 -13.91 12.65 28.50
CA ARG A 149 -14.91 11.65 28.89
C ARG A 149 -16.21 12.34 29.27
N LEU A 150 -17.29 12.05 28.53
CA LEU A 150 -18.60 12.68 28.73
C LEU A 150 -18.54 14.23 28.80
N GLY A 151 -17.67 14.83 27.99
CA GLY A 151 -17.49 16.30 27.93
C GLY A 151 -16.56 16.88 28.99
N VAL A 152 -16.02 16.07 29.91
CA VAL A 152 -15.03 16.50 30.89
C VAL A 152 -13.63 16.13 30.38
N ASN A 153 -12.75 17.12 30.33
CA ASN A 153 -11.35 16.93 29.91
C ASN A 153 -10.49 16.56 31.12
N ASP A 154 -9.60 15.62 30.93
CA ASP A 154 -8.62 15.18 31.90
C ASP A 154 -7.29 14.88 31.24
N THR A 155 -6.21 14.78 32.02
CA THR A 155 -4.86 14.59 31.53
C THR A 155 -4.19 13.42 32.25
N LEU A 156 -3.57 12.54 31.50
CA LEU A 156 -2.88 11.34 31.98
C LEU A 156 -1.44 11.29 31.47
N ALA A 157 -0.53 10.81 32.32
CA ALA A 157 0.79 10.37 31.91
C ALA A 157 0.70 8.91 31.47
N VAL A 158 1.15 8.61 30.27
CA VAL A 158 1.08 7.26 29.66
C VAL A 158 2.49 6.83 29.29
N GLN A 159 2.80 5.56 29.55
CA GLN A 159 3.98 4.88 29.04
C GLN A 159 3.52 3.77 28.07
N THR A 160 4.11 3.69 26.89
CA THR A 160 3.84 2.59 25.96
C THR A 160 4.40 1.28 26.50
N ASP A 161 3.91 0.15 25.96
CA ASP A 161 4.59 -1.13 26.17
C ASP A 161 5.92 -1.22 25.38
N THR A 162 6.61 -2.34 25.49
CA THR A 162 7.90 -2.59 24.79
C THR A 162 7.77 -2.74 23.27
N LEU A 163 6.54 -2.79 22.75
CA LEU A 163 6.23 -2.76 21.32
C LEU A 163 5.78 -1.37 20.88
N PHE A 164 5.90 -0.36 21.76
CA PHE A 164 5.43 1.01 21.54
C PHE A 164 3.92 1.11 21.26
N MET A 165 3.13 0.18 21.83
CA MET A 165 1.68 0.16 21.70
C MET A 165 1.00 0.61 22.98
N VAL A 166 -0.22 1.12 22.85
CA VAL A 166 -1.07 1.50 23.99
C VAL A 166 -2.23 0.54 24.22
N GLY A 167 -2.55 -0.30 23.23
CA GLY A 167 -3.58 -1.33 23.31
C GLY A 167 -5.00 -0.79 23.20
N ALA A 168 -5.24 0.10 22.23
CA ALA A 168 -6.58 0.62 21.92
C ALA A 168 -6.86 0.60 20.41
N SER A 169 -8.15 0.65 20.05
CA SER A 169 -8.62 0.82 18.68
C SER A 169 -9.56 2.01 18.55
N SER A 170 -9.67 2.57 17.33
CA SER A 170 -10.63 3.63 17.02
C SER A 170 -12.00 3.06 16.68
N GLN A 171 -13.04 3.81 17.01
CA GLN A 171 -14.44 3.47 16.75
C GLN A 171 -14.74 3.25 15.26
N ALA A 172 -14.07 3.92 14.35
CA ALA A 172 -14.29 3.75 12.91
C ALA A 172 -14.05 2.33 12.40
N LEU A 173 -13.17 1.55 13.04
CA LEU A 173 -12.92 0.17 12.64
C LEU A 173 -14.16 -0.72 12.86
N ALA A 174 -15.03 -0.38 13.82
CA ALA A 174 -16.30 -1.06 14.05
C ALA A 174 -17.40 -0.59 13.07
N ASP A 175 -17.32 0.66 12.61
CA ASP A 175 -18.30 1.27 11.69
C ASP A 175 -18.08 0.86 10.23
N TYR A 176 -16.86 0.47 9.86
CA TYR A 176 -16.57 0.04 8.49
C TYR A 176 -17.13 -1.36 8.23
N LYS A 177 -18.12 -1.42 7.35
CA LYS A 177 -18.67 -2.69 6.85
C LYS A 177 -17.64 -3.32 5.91
N VAL A 178 -16.93 -4.32 6.41
CA VAL A 178 -16.09 -5.15 5.55
C VAL A 178 -16.99 -5.99 4.66
N THR A 179 -16.99 -5.69 3.36
CA THR A 179 -17.70 -6.51 2.38
C THR A 179 -16.83 -7.71 2.01
N LYS A 180 -17.19 -8.89 2.49
CA LYS A 180 -16.57 -10.13 2.06
C LYS A 180 -17.16 -10.52 0.70
N LEU A 181 -16.34 -10.56 -0.33
CA LEU A 181 -16.76 -11.07 -1.64
C LEU A 181 -16.70 -12.59 -1.60
N GLU A 182 -17.85 -13.22 -1.65
CA GLU A 182 -17.99 -14.69 -1.70
C GLU A 182 -18.45 -15.08 -3.10
N TYR A 183 -17.72 -15.99 -3.71
CA TYR A 183 -18.04 -16.54 -5.02
C TYR A 183 -18.39 -18.02 -4.90
N GLY A 184 -19.45 -18.44 -5.59
CA GLY A 184 -19.72 -19.86 -5.81
C GLY A 184 -18.60 -20.52 -6.63
N PHE A 185 -18.55 -21.84 -6.62
CA PHE A 185 -17.50 -22.59 -7.35
C PHE A 185 -17.39 -22.15 -8.82
N PHE A 186 -18.50 -22.05 -9.53
CA PHE A 186 -18.48 -21.65 -10.95
C PHE A 186 -18.22 -20.14 -11.15
N ASP A 187 -18.71 -19.29 -10.24
CA ASP A 187 -18.52 -17.84 -10.33
C ASP A 187 -17.09 -17.43 -10.00
N SER A 188 -16.35 -18.28 -9.28
CA SER A 188 -14.93 -18.02 -8.95
C SER A 188 -14.03 -18.00 -10.18
N PHE A 189 -14.35 -18.75 -11.25
CA PHE A 189 -13.55 -18.79 -12.48
C PHE A 189 -13.54 -17.44 -13.22
N PRO A 190 -14.70 -16.86 -13.60
CA PRO A 190 -14.69 -15.57 -14.27
C PRO A 190 -14.14 -14.45 -13.36
N ALA A 191 -14.43 -14.49 -12.06
CA ALA A 191 -13.89 -13.54 -11.10
C ALA A 191 -12.34 -13.63 -10.99
N GLY A 192 -11.80 -14.84 -10.94
CA GLY A 192 -10.36 -15.10 -10.94
C GLY A 192 -9.66 -14.66 -12.23
N ILE A 193 -10.27 -14.91 -13.39
CA ILE A 193 -9.75 -14.43 -14.68
C ILE A 193 -9.74 -12.90 -14.72
N ALA A 194 -10.82 -12.25 -14.30
CA ALA A 194 -10.90 -10.79 -14.25
C ALA A 194 -9.84 -10.21 -13.31
N LEU A 195 -9.65 -10.80 -12.13
CA LEU A 195 -8.60 -10.41 -11.19
C LEU A 195 -7.20 -10.56 -11.82
N GLY A 196 -6.92 -11.70 -12.45
CA GLY A 196 -5.65 -11.96 -13.13
C GLY A 196 -5.35 -10.96 -14.25
N VAL A 197 -6.34 -10.65 -15.08
CA VAL A 197 -6.20 -9.66 -16.16
C VAL A 197 -5.95 -8.26 -15.58
N ASN A 198 -6.65 -7.87 -14.53
CA ASN A 198 -6.46 -6.56 -13.89
C ASN A 198 -5.08 -6.47 -13.22
N THR A 199 -4.64 -7.51 -12.53
CA THR A 199 -3.29 -7.61 -11.96
C THR A 199 -2.24 -7.44 -13.05
N LEU A 200 -2.40 -8.15 -14.18
CA LEU A 200 -1.48 -8.07 -15.31
C LEU A 200 -1.43 -6.66 -15.93
N LYS A 201 -2.60 -6.02 -16.12
CA LYS A 201 -2.66 -4.63 -16.59
C LYS A 201 -1.92 -3.67 -15.65
N GLY A 202 -2.11 -3.82 -14.32
CA GLY A 202 -1.38 -3.06 -13.32
C GLY A 202 0.13 -3.22 -13.48
N TYR A 203 0.61 -4.46 -13.63
CA TYR A 203 2.03 -4.74 -13.85
C TYR A 203 2.59 -4.09 -15.12
N VAL A 204 1.87 -4.18 -16.24
CA VAL A 204 2.28 -3.53 -17.49
C VAL A 204 2.42 -2.02 -17.30
N ASN A 205 1.46 -1.40 -16.61
CA ASN A 205 1.51 0.02 -16.30
C ASN A 205 2.67 0.37 -15.37
N ASP A 206 2.98 -0.48 -14.41
CA ASP A 206 4.07 -0.25 -13.45
C ASP A 206 5.46 -0.43 -14.07
N MET A 207 5.59 -1.15 -15.19
CA MET A 207 6.87 -1.29 -15.90
C MET A 207 7.48 0.05 -16.30
N LYS A 208 6.68 1.09 -16.55
CA LYS A 208 7.19 2.45 -16.82
C LYS A 208 8.06 2.99 -15.68
N TYR A 209 7.75 2.60 -14.43
CA TYR A 209 8.48 3.06 -13.24
C TYR A 209 9.83 2.36 -13.06
N VAL A 210 10.01 1.13 -13.56
CA VAL A 210 11.28 0.39 -13.45
C VAL A 210 12.44 1.15 -14.06
N PHE A 211 12.16 1.94 -15.11
CA PHE A 211 13.16 2.78 -15.80
C PHE A 211 13.41 4.12 -15.11
N THR A 212 12.72 4.43 -14.03
CA THR A 212 12.98 5.60 -13.20
C THR A 212 14.07 5.28 -12.16
N LYS A 213 14.75 6.32 -11.65
CA LYS A 213 15.79 6.16 -10.62
C LYS A 213 15.25 5.54 -9.33
N GLU A 214 14.04 5.92 -8.96
CA GLU A 214 13.32 5.43 -7.77
C GLU A 214 12.83 4.00 -7.97
N GLY A 215 12.21 3.71 -9.12
CA GLY A 215 11.72 2.38 -9.45
C GLY A 215 12.85 1.36 -9.59
N ALA A 216 13.98 1.75 -10.14
CA ALA A 216 15.16 0.91 -10.22
C ALA A 216 15.65 0.42 -8.84
N LYS A 217 15.58 1.28 -7.81
CA LYS A 217 15.89 0.92 -6.42
C LYS A 217 14.82 0.06 -5.77
N SER A 218 13.61 0.08 -6.31
CA SER A 218 12.47 -0.67 -5.79
C SER A 218 12.38 -2.10 -6.34
N VAL A 219 13.18 -2.42 -7.37
CA VAL A 219 13.27 -3.80 -7.90
C VAL A 219 13.82 -4.70 -6.80
N GLY A 220 13.00 -5.64 -6.35
CA GLY A 220 13.34 -6.60 -5.31
C GLY A 220 13.77 -7.94 -5.88
N GLY A 221 14.60 -8.65 -5.13
CA GLY A 221 15.03 -10.01 -5.40
C GLY A 221 14.30 -11.04 -4.54
N PHE A 222 14.97 -12.12 -4.19
CA PHE A 222 14.39 -13.22 -3.40
C PHE A 222 13.99 -12.80 -1.98
N GLY A 223 14.73 -11.88 -1.35
CA GLY A 223 14.39 -11.35 -0.03
C GLY A 223 13.07 -10.59 -0.04
N THR A 224 12.88 -9.71 -1.03
CA THR A 224 11.62 -8.99 -1.22
C THR A 224 10.46 -9.96 -1.49
N ILE A 225 10.63 -10.98 -2.34
CA ILE A 225 9.60 -12.01 -2.59
C ILE A 225 9.27 -12.74 -1.28
N GLY A 226 10.28 -13.10 -0.49
CA GLY A 226 10.07 -13.74 0.81
C GLY A 226 9.30 -12.86 1.80
N SER A 227 9.55 -11.56 1.81
CA SER A 227 8.90 -10.62 2.71
C SER A 227 7.40 -10.38 2.43
N ILE A 228 6.91 -10.75 1.25
CA ILE A 228 5.48 -10.67 0.90
C ILE A 228 4.67 -11.76 1.63
N PHE A 229 5.32 -12.87 2.00
CA PHE A 229 4.65 -13.92 2.74
C PHE A 229 4.49 -13.55 4.21
N PRO A 230 3.32 -13.84 4.83
CA PRO A 230 3.08 -13.52 6.23
C PRO A 230 3.97 -14.37 7.15
N SER A 231 4.36 -13.81 8.30
CA SER A 231 5.15 -14.51 9.31
C SER A 231 4.40 -15.67 10.01
N VAL A 232 3.06 -15.65 9.93
CA VAL A 232 2.18 -16.69 10.45
C VAL A 232 1.49 -17.36 9.27
N TRP A 233 1.39 -18.70 9.30
CA TRP A 233 0.79 -19.46 8.22
C TRP A 233 -0.68 -19.10 8.02
N ASP A 234 -1.03 -18.66 6.82
CA ASP A 234 -2.39 -18.32 6.38
C ASP A 234 -2.64 -18.94 5.01
N TRP A 235 -3.61 -19.85 4.91
CA TRP A 235 -3.95 -20.53 3.67
C TRP A 235 -4.47 -19.58 2.60
N HIS A 236 -5.23 -18.55 2.96
CA HIS A 236 -5.76 -17.57 2.01
C HIS A 236 -4.61 -16.78 1.38
N ARG A 237 -3.73 -16.24 2.20
CA ARG A 237 -2.53 -15.52 1.75
C ARG A 237 -1.58 -16.41 0.95
N PHE A 238 -1.43 -17.66 1.32
CA PHE A 238 -0.61 -18.61 0.56
C PHE A 238 -1.11 -18.78 -0.88
N TRP A 239 -2.42 -19.01 -1.08
CA TRP A 239 -2.99 -19.16 -2.41
C TRP A 239 -3.00 -17.85 -3.19
N GLU A 240 -3.27 -16.71 -2.53
CA GLU A 240 -3.19 -15.38 -3.13
C GLU A 240 -1.78 -15.10 -3.68
N MET A 241 -0.73 -15.34 -2.87
CA MET A 241 0.66 -15.14 -3.29
C MET A 241 1.07 -16.13 -4.39
N THR A 242 0.62 -17.37 -4.31
CA THR A 242 0.88 -18.38 -5.36
C THR A 242 0.27 -17.96 -6.71
N ALA A 243 -0.98 -17.50 -6.70
CA ALA A 243 -1.64 -17.00 -7.90
C ALA A 243 -0.92 -15.76 -8.45
N PHE A 244 -0.57 -14.82 -7.60
CA PHE A 244 0.17 -13.61 -7.95
C PHE A 244 1.51 -13.92 -8.60
N LEU A 245 2.35 -14.76 -7.97
CA LEU A 245 3.64 -15.16 -8.53
C LEU A 245 3.49 -15.92 -9.86
N SER A 246 2.44 -16.73 -9.99
CA SER A 246 2.15 -17.44 -11.24
C SER A 246 1.81 -16.50 -12.39
N ILE A 247 1.02 -15.44 -12.11
CA ILE A 247 0.67 -14.41 -13.10
C ILE A 247 1.92 -13.65 -13.53
N ILE A 248 2.78 -13.26 -12.57
CA ILE A 248 4.04 -12.56 -12.88
C ILE A 248 4.96 -13.45 -13.72
N LEU A 249 5.12 -14.72 -13.34
CA LEU A 249 5.98 -15.65 -14.06
C LEU A 249 5.48 -15.88 -15.49
N ALA A 250 4.16 -16.02 -15.67
CA ALA A 250 3.56 -16.11 -16.99
C ALA A 250 3.82 -14.85 -17.82
N PHE A 251 3.66 -13.67 -17.24
CA PHE A 251 3.95 -12.40 -17.91
C PHE A 251 5.41 -12.29 -18.32
N MET A 252 6.34 -12.58 -17.41
CA MET A 252 7.77 -12.53 -17.70
C MET A 252 8.15 -13.47 -18.83
N ASN A 253 7.53 -14.66 -18.89
CA ASN A 253 7.79 -15.63 -19.97
C ASN A 253 7.23 -15.20 -21.33
N ILE A 254 6.22 -14.32 -21.38
CA ILE A 254 5.69 -13.77 -22.65
C ILE A 254 6.61 -12.68 -23.23
N LEU A 255 7.45 -12.03 -22.41
CA LEU A 255 8.33 -10.98 -22.88
C LEU A 255 9.26 -11.50 -23.99
N PRO A 256 9.52 -10.68 -25.06
CA PRO A 256 10.35 -11.09 -26.19
C PRO A 256 11.86 -11.04 -25.86
N ILE A 257 12.23 -11.67 -24.74
CA ILE A 257 13.62 -11.76 -24.28
C ILE A 257 14.17 -13.12 -24.67
N PRO A 258 15.20 -13.18 -25.51
CA PRO A 258 15.91 -14.41 -25.82
C PRO A 258 16.41 -15.04 -24.51
N ALA A 259 16.18 -16.32 -24.30
CA ALA A 259 16.34 -17.12 -23.07
C ALA A 259 15.04 -17.32 -22.26
N LEU A 260 13.95 -16.63 -22.60
CA LEU A 260 12.60 -16.91 -22.12
C LEU A 260 11.75 -17.48 -23.26
N ASP A 261 10.58 -18.06 -22.92
CA ASP A 261 9.67 -18.68 -23.91
C ASP A 261 9.23 -17.68 -24.97
N GLY A 262 8.96 -16.42 -24.59
CA GLY A 262 8.63 -15.33 -25.52
C GLY A 262 9.70 -15.03 -26.55
N GLY A 263 10.97 -15.24 -26.22
CA GLY A 263 12.07 -15.14 -27.19
C GLY A 263 12.01 -16.22 -28.27
N HIS A 264 11.63 -17.44 -27.89
CA HIS A 264 11.42 -18.51 -28.88
C HIS A 264 10.22 -18.22 -29.79
N VAL A 265 9.13 -17.69 -29.22
CA VAL A 265 7.97 -17.24 -30.02
C VAL A 265 8.38 -16.14 -31.01
N LEU A 266 9.24 -15.19 -30.59
CA LEU A 266 9.77 -14.16 -31.47
C LEU A 266 10.55 -14.73 -32.64
N PHE A 267 11.40 -15.75 -32.43
CA PHE A 267 12.13 -16.42 -33.51
C PHE A 267 11.20 -17.16 -34.48
N LEU A 268 10.14 -17.81 -33.95
CA LEU A 268 9.11 -18.46 -34.78
C LEU A 268 8.33 -17.44 -35.62
N LEU A 269 7.96 -16.31 -35.04
CA LEU A 269 7.30 -15.20 -35.77
C LEU A 269 8.21 -14.65 -36.88
N TYR A 270 9.51 -14.48 -36.60
CA TYR A 270 10.47 -14.12 -37.63
C TYR A 270 10.52 -15.14 -38.78
N GLU A 271 10.56 -16.44 -38.46
CA GLU A 271 10.57 -17.50 -39.46
C GLU A 271 9.32 -17.47 -40.36
N ILE A 272 8.14 -17.24 -39.76
CA ILE A 272 6.89 -17.12 -40.49
C ILE A 272 6.89 -15.92 -41.45
N ILE A 273 7.31 -14.75 -40.94
CA ILE A 273 7.30 -13.49 -41.72
C ILE A 273 8.39 -13.51 -42.79
N ALA A 274 9.62 -13.85 -42.43
CA ALA A 274 10.77 -13.84 -43.31
C ALA A 274 10.85 -15.08 -44.23
N ARG A 275 10.01 -16.11 -43.98
CA ARG A 275 9.98 -17.42 -44.65
C ARG A 275 11.37 -18.11 -44.69
N ARG A 276 12.20 -17.83 -43.68
CA ARG A 276 13.52 -18.45 -43.52
C ARG A 276 13.87 -18.52 -42.05
N LYS A 277 14.55 -19.57 -41.63
CA LYS A 277 15.04 -19.73 -40.26
C LYS A 277 16.13 -18.73 -39.94
N PRO A 278 16.18 -18.16 -38.74
CA PRO A 278 17.37 -17.48 -38.24
C PRO A 278 18.55 -18.46 -38.22
N SER A 279 19.78 -17.98 -38.40
CA SER A 279 20.94 -18.85 -38.30
C SER A 279 21.14 -19.33 -36.84
N ASP A 280 21.61 -20.56 -36.66
CA ASP A 280 21.85 -21.15 -35.33
C ASP A 280 22.81 -20.27 -34.51
N LYS A 281 23.88 -19.72 -35.16
CA LYS A 281 24.82 -18.78 -34.51
C LYS A 281 24.13 -17.50 -34.02
N PHE A 282 23.13 -17.01 -34.72
CA PHE A 282 22.37 -15.83 -34.30
C PHE A 282 21.50 -16.15 -33.09
N MET A 283 20.77 -17.28 -33.13
CA MET A 283 19.93 -17.71 -32.03
C MET A 283 20.74 -17.96 -30.76
N GLU A 284 21.89 -18.65 -30.87
CA GLU A 284 22.80 -18.92 -29.76
C GLU A 284 23.33 -17.62 -29.13
N ARG A 285 23.77 -16.66 -29.94
CA ARG A 285 24.24 -15.34 -29.47
C ARG A 285 23.10 -14.56 -28.78
N ALA A 286 21.90 -14.57 -29.37
CA ALA A 286 20.75 -13.89 -28.81
C ALA A 286 20.37 -14.48 -27.44
N GLN A 287 20.37 -15.83 -27.33
CA GLN A 287 20.15 -16.50 -26.05
C GLN A 287 21.22 -16.17 -25.01
N MET A 288 22.48 -16.13 -25.41
CA MET A 288 23.58 -15.75 -24.52
C MET A 288 23.40 -14.31 -23.99
N VAL A 289 23.03 -13.37 -24.86
CA VAL A 289 22.77 -11.98 -24.47
C VAL A 289 21.57 -11.93 -23.51
N GLY A 290 20.49 -12.67 -23.81
CA GLY A 290 19.32 -12.75 -22.94
C GLY A 290 19.65 -13.32 -21.55
N MET A 291 20.46 -14.37 -21.49
CA MET A 291 20.92 -14.94 -20.21
C MET A 291 21.77 -13.93 -19.43
N ILE A 292 22.73 -13.25 -20.05
CA ILE A 292 23.55 -12.24 -19.38
C ILE A 292 22.67 -11.12 -18.80
N LEU A 293 21.67 -10.68 -19.56
CA LEU A 293 20.72 -9.66 -19.11
C LEU A 293 19.92 -10.14 -17.89
N LEU A 294 19.39 -11.37 -17.94
CA LEU A 294 18.61 -11.95 -16.84
C LEU A 294 19.46 -12.16 -15.57
N PHE A 295 20.69 -12.68 -15.72
CA PHE A 295 21.60 -12.82 -14.59
C PHE A 295 22.02 -11.47 -14.02
N GLY A 296 22.28 -10.48 -14.87
CA GLY A 296 22.57 -9.11 -14.45
C GLY A 296 21.42 -8.50 -13.63
N LEU A 297 20.19 -8.68 -14.11
CA LEU A 297 18.98 -8.24 -13.40
C LEU A 297 18.83 -8.96 -12.05
N LEU A 298 19.04 -10.27 -12.02
CA LEU A 298 18.96 -11.09 -10.80
C LEU A 298 19.99 -10.63 -9.75
N ILE A 299 21.24 -10.41 -10.17
CA ILE A 299 22.31 -9.92 -9.29
C ILE A 299 21.93 -8.53 -8.76
N TRP A 300 21.45 -7.64 -9.61
CA TRP A 300 21.04 -6.30 -9.21
C TRP A 300 19.88 -6.30 -8.23
N ALA A 301 18.83 -7.08 -8.51
CA ALA A 301 17.67 -7.20 -7.61
C ALA A 301 18.07 -7.73 -6.22
N ASN A 302 18.90 -8.77 -6.17
CA ASN A 302 19.38 -9.29 -4.89
C ASN A 302 20.36 -8.31 -4.18
N PHE A 303 21.14 -7.54 -4.93
CA PHE A 303 21.96 -6.48 -4.34
C PHE A 303 21.08 -5.38 -3.70
N ASN A 304 20.00 -4.97 -4.36
CA ASN A 304 19.03 -4.05 -3.76
C ASN A 304 18.42 -4.60 -2.47
N ASP A 305 18.10 -5.90 -2.43
CA ASP A 305 17.60 -6.55 -1.21
C ASP A 305 18.62 -6.49 -0.09
N VAL A 306 19.90 -6.79 -0.38
CA VAL A 306 20.98 -6.71 0.61
C VAL A 306 21.09 -5.29 1.18
N VAL A 307 21.06 -4.28 0.32
CA VAL A 307 21.09 -2.87 0.77
C VAL A 307 19.86 -2.52 1.60
N ARG A 308 18.68 -3.00 1.23
CA ARG A 308 17.42 -2.69 1.93
C ARG A 308 17.28 -3.38 3.29
N PHE A 309 17.76 -4.61 3.43
CA PHE A 309 17.55 -5.41 4.64
C PHE A 309 18.73 -5.38 5.62
N LEU A 310 19.92 -4.93 5.18
CA LEU A 310 21.11 -4.90 6.03
C LEU A 310 21.61 -3.47 6.36
N PHE A 311 21.20 -2.48 5.56
CA PHE A 311 21.58 -1.07 5.71
C PHE A 311 20.36 -0.15 5.66
#